data_1fa55532c983112dc84dcbcb2a431cd6
#
_entry.id   1fa55532c983112dc84dcbcb2a431cd6
#
_cell.length_a   1.000
_cell.length_b   1.000
_cell.length_c   1.000
_cell.angle_alpha   90.00
_cell.angle_beta   90.00
_cell.angle_gamma   90.00
#
_symmetry.space_group_name_H-M   'P 1'
#
loop_
_entity.id
_entity.type
_entity.pdbx_description
1 polymer ?
#
loop_
_entity_poly.entity_id
_entity_poly.type
_entity_poly.pdbx_seq_one_letter_code
_entity_poly.pdbx_strand_id
1 'polypeptide(L)' 'MGWNKDGSTIKALYLSEYLVTGKVEESRVRYGGSVSYHIQLDEPLYLFGTHRDRVIIDENQVIADFGVLQTS' A
#
# COMPACT_ATOMS: atom_id res chain seq x y z
N MET A 1 2.61 14.94 8.11
CA MET A 1 3.64 14.96 7.22
C MET A 1 4.47 13.69 7.32
N GLY A 2 5.27 13.41 6.43
CA GLY A 2 6.22 12.33 6.51
C GLY A 2 5.62 10.96 6.30
N TRP A 3 5.34 10.28 7.37
CA TRP A 3 4.97 8.87 7.26
C TRP A 3 3.50 8.61 6.92
N ASN A 4 2.64 9.55 7.23
CA ASN A 4 1.21 9.33 7.03
C ASN A 4 0.83 9.53 5.57
N LYS A 5 0.30 8.48 4.94
CA LYS A 5 -0.10 8.51 3.54
C LYS A 5 -1.56 8.13 3.35
N ASP A 6 -2.36 8.27 4.40
CA ASP A 6 -3.77 7.92 4.33
C ASP A 6 -4.45 8.63 3.16
N GLY A 7 -5.17 7.89 2.34
CA GLY A 7 -5.85 8.41 1.18
C GLY A 7 -5.00 8.52 -0.07
N SER A 8 -3.69 8.33 0.05
CA SER A 8 -2.79 8.40 -1.10
C SER A 8 -2.83 7.11 -1.90
N THR A 9 -2.61 7.23 -3.20
CA THR A 9 -2.44 6.06 -4.07
C THR A 9 -0.95 5.79 -4.19
N ILE A 10 -0.56 4.56 -3.93
CA ILE A 10 0.84 4.17 -4.01
C ILE A 10 1.00 2.92 -4.86
N LYS A 11 2.21 2.77 -5.37
CA LYS A 11 2.62 1.59 -6.10
C LYS A 11 3.73 0.94 -5.29
N ALA A 12 3.64 -0.36 -5.06
CA ALA A 12 4.57 -1.04 -4.19
C ALA A 12 4.86 -2.45 -4.69
N LEU A 13 5.94 -3.01 -4.17
CA LEU A 13 6.32 -4.38 -4.50
C LEU A 13 5.96 -5.26 -3.32
N TYR A 14 4.87 -6.00 -3.44
CA TYR A 14 4.36 -6.87 -2.40
C TYR A 14 5.13 -8.19 -2.41
N LEU A 15 5.60 -8.60 -1.24
CA LEU A 15 6.39 -9.82 -1.07
C LEU A 15 7.62 -9.85 -1.98
N SER A 16 8.14 -8.68 -2.33
CA SER A 16 9.29 -8.52 -3.22
C SER A 16 9.12 -9.14 -4.60
N GLU A 17 7.88 -9.42 -4.99
CA GLU A 17 7.58 -10.19 -6.19
C GLU A 17 6.41 -9.64 -6.99
N TYR A 18 5.41 -9.09 -6.31
CA TYR A 18 4.16 -8.70 -6.93
C TYR A 18 4.01 -7.18 -6.93
N LEU A 19 3.98 -6.61 -8.12
CA LEU A 19 3.77 -5.17 -8.26
C LEU A 19 2.30 -4.87 -8.07
N VAL A 20 1.99 -4.06 -7.07
CA VAL A 20 0.60 -3.73 -6.74
C VAL A 20 0.42 -2.22 -6.68
N THR A 21 -0.80 -1.77 -6.96
CA THR A 21 -1.18 -0.37 -6.86
C THR A 21 -2.48 -0.30 -6.09
N GLY A 22 -2.57 0.63 -5.17
CA GLY A 22 -3.78 0.78 -4.40
C GLY A 22 -3.77 2.04 -3.56
N LYS A 23 -4.89 2.24 -2.87
CA LYS A 23 -5.09 3.39 -2.01
C LYS A 23 -4.78 3.03 -0.57
N VAL A 24 -4.03 3.87 0.09
CA VAL A 24 -3.70 3.67 1.51
C VAL A 24 -4.93 3.96 2.34
N GLU A 25 -5.43 2.93 3.03
CA GLU A 25 -6.56 3.08 3.93
C GLU A 25 -6.10 3.52 5.30
N GLU A 26 -4.92 3.05 5.72
CA GLU A 26 -4.41 3.38 7.03
C GLU A 26 -2.89 3.29 7.03
N SER A 27 -2.23 4.29 7.61
CA SER A 27 -0.80 4.28 7.83
C SER A 27 -0.54 3.97 9.29
N ARG A 28 0.40 3.09 9.57
CA ARG A 28 0.72 2.71 10.95
C ARG A 28 2.22 2.76 11.18
N VAL A 29 2.58 3.27 12.34
CA VAL A 29 3.95 3.24 12.81
C VAL A 29 4.07 2.07 13.77
N ARG A 30 4.99 1.17 13.47
CA ARG A 30 5.23 0.02 14.33
C ARG A 30 6.21 0.37 15.44
N TYR A 31 6.22 -0.47 16.43
CA TYR A 31 7.21 -0.38 17.49
C TYR A 31 8.60 -0.41 16.86
N GLY A 32 9.42 0.56 17.19
CA GLY A 32 10.74 0.68 16.60
C GLY A 32 10.81 1.68 15.44
N GLY A 33 9.68 2.29 15.07
CA GLY A 33 9.67 3.35 14.08
C GLY A 33 9.41 2.94 12.63
N SER A 34 9.23 1.65 12.39
CA SER A 34 8.90 1.20 11.04
C SER A 34 7.48 1.61 10.68
N VAL A 35 7.28 1.99 9.42
CA VAL A 35 5.95 2.39 8.94
C VAL A 35 5.42 1.35 8.00
N SER A 36 4.15 1.00 8.16
CA SER A 36 3.47 0.11 7.24
C SER A 36 2.18 0.75 6.78
N TYR A 37 1.75 0.38 5.58
CA TYR A 37 0.55 0.91 4.97
C TYR A 37 -0.41 -0.21 4.67
N HIS A 38 -1.65 -0.04 5.11
CA HIS A 38 -2.74 -0.95 4.76
C HIS A 38 -3.37 -0.37 3.50
N ILE A 39 -3.23 -1.05 2.40
CA ILE A 39 -3.73 -0.55 1.13
C ILE A 39 -4.84 -1.41 0.59
N GLN A 40 -5.81 -0.75 -0.04
CA GLN A 40 -6.85 -1.41 -0.81
C GLN A 40 -6.40 -1.40 -2.26
N LEU A 41 -6.23 -2.59 -2.82
CA LEU A 41 -5.74 -2.73 -4.18
C LEU A 41 -6.78 -2.31 -5.20
N ASP A 42 -6.33 -1.67 -6.28
CA ASP A 42 -7.20 -1.30 -7.39
C ASP A 42 -7.74 -2.55 -8.09
N GLU A 43 -6.91 -3.58 -8.16
CA GLU A 43 -7.30 -4.86 -8.72
C GLU A 43 -6.96 -5.96 -7.73
N PRO A 44 -7.85 -6.92 -7.52
CA PRO A 44 -7.57 -8.02 -6.61
C PRO A 44 -6.34 -8.80 -7.04
N LEU A 45 -5.56 -9.21 -6.05
CA LEU A 45 -4.38 -10.03 -6.28
C LEU A 45 -4.71 -11.47 -5.91
N TYR A 46 -4.51 -12.37 -6.86
CA TYR A 46 -4.79 -13.79 -6.64
C TYR A 46 -3.49 -14.48 -6.21
N LEU A 47 -3.44 -14.89 -4.94
CA LEU A 47 -2.27 -15.53 -4.38
C LEU A 47 -2.68 -16.78 -3.62
N PHE A 48 -1.95 -17.86 -3.85
CA PHE A 48 -2.13 -19.11 -3.09
C PHE A 48 -3.58 -19.59 -3.09
N GLY A 49 -4.25 -19.42 -4.24
CA GLY A 49 -5.63 -19.83 -4.38
C GLY A 49 -6.65 -18.92 -3.72
N THR A 50 -6.24 -17.75 -3.27
CA THR A 50 -7.11 -16.80 -2.57
C THR A 50 -7.02 -15.42 -3.21
N HIS A 51 -8.15 -14.78 -3.39
CA HIS A 51 -8.18 -13.38 -3.82
C HIS A 51 -7.89 -12.50 -2.62
N ARG A 52 -7.02 -11.51 -2.85
CA ARG A 52 -6.72 -10.50 -1.85
C ARG A 52 -6.93 -9.13 -2.48
N ASP A 53 -7.77 -8.33 -1.85
CA ASP A 53 -7.99 -6.96 -2.29
C ASP A 53 -7.36 -5.94 -1.36
N ARG A 54 -6.80 -6.41 -0.23
CA ARG A 54 -6.08 -5.57 0.72
C ARG A 54 -4.81 -6.25 1.14
N VAL A 55 -3.74 -5.46 1.21
CA VAL A 55 -2.43 -5.97 1.62
C VAL A 55 -1.76 -4.95 2.52
N ILE A 56 -0.77 -5.42 3.26
CA ILE A 56 0.05 -4.55 4.11
C ILE A 56 1.42 -4.43 3.46
N ILE A 57 1.84 -3.18 3.24
CA ILE A 57 3.10 -2.86 2.58
C ILE A 57 3.97 -2.07 3.54
N ASP A 58 5.24 -2.43 3.64
CA ASP A 58 6.20 -1.65 4.40
C ASP A 58 6.63 -0.44 3.59
N GLU A 59 7.02 0.62 4.28
CA GLU A 59 7.40 1.86 3.60
C GLU A 59 8.55 1.67 2.61
N ASN A 60 9.46 0.76 2.91
CA ASN A 60 10.60 0.52 2.02
C ASN A 60 10.23 -0.29 0.78
N GLN A 61 9.01 -0.80 0.70
CA GLN A 61 8.53 -1.52 -0.46
C GLN A 61 7.75 -0.60 -1.41
N VAL A 62 7.49 0.63 -1.00
CA VAL A 62 6.79 1.59 -1.84
C VAL A 62 7.72 2.06 -2.95
N ILE A 63 7.28 1.91 -4.19
CA ILE A 63 8.06 2.31 -5.36
C ILE A 63 7.70 3.71 -5.80
N ALA A 64 6.43 4.06 -5.75
CA ALA A 64 5.95 5.35 -6.19
C ALA A 64 4.77 5.80 -5.33
N ASP A 65 4.67 7.09 -5.12
CA ASP A 65 3.60 7.70 -4.35
C ASP A 65 2.96 8.75 -5.25
N PHE A 66 1.73 8.52 -5.62
CA PHE A 66 1.00 9.42 -6.51
C PHE A 66 0.18 10.47 -5.75
N GLY A 67 0.23 10.40 -4.42
CA GLY A 67 -0.55 11.29 -3.59
C GLY A 67 -2.02 10.99 -3.62
N VAL A 68 -2.82 11.92 -3.14
CA VAL A 68 -4.28 11.77 -3.13
C VAL A 68 -4.78 12.09 -4.53
N LEU A 69 -5.29 11.08 -5.22
CA LEU A 69 -5.83 11.24 -6.55
C LEU A 69 -7.29 11.65 -6.45
N GLN A 70 -7.63 12.74 -7.11
CA GLN A 70 -9.00 13.22 -7.13
C GLN A 70 -9.63 12.88 -8.47
N THR A 71 -10.81 12.30 -8.39
CA THR A 71 -11.63 12.10 -9.58
C THR A 71 -12.64 13.22 -9.65
N SER A 72 -12.71 13.84 -10.77
CA SER A 72 -13.66 14.92 -10.98
C SER A 72 -14.88 14.43 -11.74
#